data_fe33d8a7d57da31138a4eecb82a3619d
#
_entry.id   fe33d8a7d57da31138a4eecb82a3619d
#
_cell.length_a   1.000
_cell.length_b   1.000
_cell.length_c   1.000
_cell.angle_alpha   90.00
_cell.angle_beta   90.00
_cell.angle_gamma   90.00
#
_symmetry.space_group_name_H-M   'P 1'
#
loop_
_entity.id
_entity.type
_entity.pdbx_description
1 polymer ?
#
loop_
_entity_poly.entity_id
_entity_poly.type
_entity_poly.pdbx_seq_one_letter_code
_entity_poly.pdbx_strand_id
1 'polypeptide(L)'
;VAHKVFLQNIAFKVFDGSTQVIWVSIINALIIIPFLLLFTVSGYLSDKYNKKNILIYGAVSSFLLSVLMVISYLSGNFYFAMFSLILLAAQSAIYSPAKFGLIIDIYGKKNLSSGNAILQASSIIAILFSIASASFVFESYYNANNLAILTTKEELLTAILPLTYYILPVAFLEMLISFLFLRRVNTTYTKNETLTLDKNELFKGKLLSKNIETIFANNIISLSVIGLSVFWGVSQALMAVFPSYVKEYLGITDVFMINGV
;
A
#
# COMPACT_ATOMS: atom_id res chain seq x y z
N VAL A 1 -5.13 1.76 0.72
CA VAL A 1 -4.93 2.79 1.77
C VAL A 1 -6.05 2.68 2.81
N ALA A 2 -7.32 2.85 2.47
CA ALA A 2 -8.44 2.87 3.42
C ALA A 2 -8.46 1.67 4.38
N HIS A 3 -8.27 0.43 3.90
CA HIS A 3 -8.22 -0.76 4.75
C HIS A 3 -7.13 -0.67 5.85
N LYS A 4 -5.92 -0.19 5.48
CA LYS A 4 -4.85 0.07 6.46
C LYS A 4 -5.31 1.07 7.52
N VAL A 5 -5.91 2.18 7.08
CA VAL A 5 -6.40 3.24 7.98
C VAL A 5 -7.46 2.71 8.93
N PHE A 6 -8.39 1.88 8.48
CA PHE A 6 -9.38 1.26 9.35
C PHE A 6 -8.73 0.38 10.42
N LEU A 7 -7.76 -0.47 10.06
CA LEU A 7 -7.06 -1.29 11.06
C LEU A 7 -6.26 -0.45 12.05
N GLN A 8 -5.63 0.63 11.61
CA GLN A 8 -4.93 1.56 12.50
C GLN A 8 -5.89 2.31 13.43
N ASN A 9 -7.03 2.74 12.92
CA ASN A 9 -8.06 3.42 13.71
C ASN A 9 -8.68 2.49 14.75
N ILE A 10 -8.90 1.21 14.42
CA ILE A 10 -9.30 0.19 15.40
C ILE A 10 -8.25 0.06 16.50
N ALA A 11 -6.98 -0.09 16.11
CA ALA A 11 -5.88 -0.19 17.08
C ALA A 11 -5.79 1.06 17.98
N PHE A 12 -6.01 2.24 17.42
CA PHE A 12 -6.04 3.50 18.17
C PHE A 12 -7.20 3.57 19.18
N LYS A 13 -8.40 3.14 18.79
CA LYS A 13 -9.59 3.19 19.66
C LYS A 13 -9.55 2.15 20.78
N VAL A 14 -8.98 0.96 20.52
CA VAL A 14 -9.01 -0.18 21.44
C VAL A 14 -7.80 -0.23 22.37
N PHE A 15 -6.64 0.21 21.91
CA PHE A 15 -5.39 0.12 22.69
C PHE A 15 -4.90 1.49 23.15
N ASP A 16 -4.09 1.47 24.23
CA ASP A 16 -3.42 2.65 24.77
C ASP A 16 -1.92 2.40 24.92
N GLY A 17 -1.17 3.49 25.04
CA GLY A 17 0.25 3.49 25.35
C GLY A 17 1.09 2.64 24.39
N SER A 18 2.01 1.90 24.95
CA SER A 18 2.95 1.05 24.20
C SER A 18 2.25 -0.03 23.37
N THR A 19 1.11 -0.55 23.83
CA THR A 19 0.35 -1.56 23.09
C THR A 19 -0.21 -1.00 21.79
N GLN A 20 -0.73 0.22 21.81
CA GLN A 20 -1.18 0.93 20.61
C GLN A 20 -0.03 1.10 19.61
N VAL A 21 1.14 1.59 20.08
CA VAL A 21 2.33 1.80 19.23
C VAL A 21 2.77 0.48 18.58
N ILE A 22 2.78 -0.62 19.34
CA ILE A 22 3.13 -1.95 18.82
C ILE A 22 2.18 -2.36 17.68
N TRP A 23 0.86 -2.28 17.89
CA TRP A 23 -0.10 -2.67 16.87
C TRP A 23 -0.02 -1.81 15.60
N VAL A 24 0.10 -0.49 15.75
CA VAL A 24 0.27 0.43 14.61
C VAL A 24 1.57 0.13 13.86
N SER A 25 2.66 -0.16 14.58
CA SER A 25 3.94 -0.55 13.98
C SER A 25 3.84 -1.86 13.21
N ILE A 26 3.17 -2.88 13.78
CA ILE A 26 2.91 -4.15 13.09
C ILE A 26 2.12 -3.92 11.80
N ILE A 27 1.02 -3.16 11.86
CA ILE A 27 0.20 -2.86 10.66
C ILE A 27 1.03 -2.15 9.59
N ASN A 28 1.91 -1.22 9.96
CA ASN A 28 2.85 -0.57 9.03
C ASN A 28 3.85 -1.57 8.42
N ALA A 29 4.43 -2.44 9.25
CA ALA A 29 5.40 -3.45 8.82
C ALA A 29 4.80 -4.45 7.82
N LEU A 30 3.52 -4.86 8.02
CA LEU A 30 2.81 -5.77 7.12
C LEU A 30 2.72 -5.26 5.68
N ILE A 31 2.78 -3.94 5.47
CA ILE A 31 2.82 -3.37 4.11
C ILE A 31 4.24 -3.41 3.55
N ILE A 32 5.25 -3.11 4.37
CA ILE A 32 6.64 -2.99 3.91
C ILE A 32 7.22 -4.36 3.57
N ILE A 33 6.91 -5.39 4.35
CA ILE A 33 7.45 -6.76 4.18
C ILE A 33 7.23 -7.31 2.75
N PRO A 34 6.01 -7.28 2.17
CA PRO A 34 5.82 -7.75 0.79
C PRO A 34 6.63 -6.97 -0.24
N PHE A 35 6.80 -5.66 -0.08
CA PHE A 35 7.63 -4.86 -0.99
C PHE A 35 9.10 -5.30 -0.95
N LEU A 36 9.62 -5.61 0.24
CA LEU A 36 10.97 -6.10 0.44
C LEU A 36 11.18 -7.49 -0.18
N LEU A 37 10.27 -8.42 0.12
CA LEU A 37 10.36 -9.82 -0.32
C LEU A 37 10.14 -9.96 -1.83
N LEU A 38 9.24 -9.19 -2.41
CA LEU A 38 8.86 -9.28 -3.82
C LEU A 38 9.65 -8.32 -4.72
N PHE A 39 10.55 -7.50 -4.20
CA PHE A 39 11.31 -6.49 -4.95
C PHE A 39 11.92 -7.05 -6.24
N THR A 40 12.68 -8.14 -6.14
CA THR A 40 13.37 -8.77 -7.29
C THR A 40 12.37 -9.43 -8.24
N VAL A 41 11.35 -10.10 -7.71
CA VAL A 41 10.32 -10.79 -8.50
C VAL A 41 9.47 -9.79 -9.28
N SER A 42 9.07 -8.70 -8.65
CA SER A 42 8.23 -7.66 -9.27
C SER A 42 8.98 -6.93 -10.40
N GLY A 43 10.27 -6.63 -10.21
CA GLY A 43 11.13 -6.08 -11.25
C GLY A 43 11.21 -7.02 -12.47
N TYR A 44 11.54 -8.30 -12.22
CA TYR A 44 11.58 -9.31 -13.28
C TYR A 44 10.26 -9.44 -14.05
N LEU A 45 9.12 -9.49 -13.35
CA LEU A 45 7.81 -9.57 -14.00
C LEU A 45 7.54 -8.35 -14.88
N SER A 46 7.89 -7.16 -14.40
CA SER A 46 7.73 -5.91 -15.15
C SER A 46 8.60 -5.84 -16.41
N ASP A 47 9.79 -6.46 -16.39
CA ASP A 47 10.69 -6.48 -17.53
C ASP A 47 10.34 -7.59 -18.53
N LYS A 48 9.85 -8.72 -18.05
CA LYS A 48 9.52 -9.88 -18.89
C LYS A 48 8.17 -9.79 -19.56
N TYR A 49 7.17 -9.23 -18.91
CA TYR A 49 5.80 -9.19 -19.41
C TYR A 49 5.38 -7.80 -19.82
N ASN A 50 4.34 -7.72 -20.66
CA ASN A 50 3.77 -6.44 -21.04
C ASN A 50 3.20 -5.73 -19.82
N LYS A 51 3.78 -4.57 -19.49
CA LYS A 51 3.43 -3.74 -18.34
C LYS A 51 1.93 -3.43 -18.26
N LYS A 52 1.31 -3.16 -19.41
CA LYS A 52 -0.14 -2.97 -19.53
C LYS A 52 -0.94 -4.15 -18.99
N ASN A 53 -0.54 -5.36 -19.35
CA ASN A 53 -1.24 -6.57 -18.89
C ASN A 53 -1.04 -6.78 -17.38
N ILE A 54 0.16 -6.51 -16.85
CA ILE A 54 0.41 -6.55 -15.41
C ILE A 54 -0.51 -5.58 -14.68
N LEU A 55 -0.71 -4.36 -15.21
CA LEU A 55 -1.59 -3.37 -14.60
C LEU A 55 -3.06 -3.80 -14.65
N ILE A 56 -3.52 -4.38 -15.77
CA ILE A 56 -4.90 -4.89 -15.88
C ILE A 56 -5.13 -6.06 -14.92
N TYR A 57 -4.24 -7.05 -14.88
CA TYR A 57 -4.35 -8.17 -13.95
C TYR A 57 -4.18 -7.72 -12.50
N GLY A 58 -3.33 -6.72 -12.26
CA GLY A 58 -3.21 -6.07 -10.97
C GLY A 58 -4.52 -5.46 -10.49
N ALA A 59 -5.23 -4.72 -11.33
CA ALA A 59 -6.53 -4.14 -10.98
C ALA A 59 -7.62 -5.21 -10.73
N VAL A 60 -7.64 -6.30 -11.52
CA VAL A 60 -8.53 -7.43 -11.29
C VAL A 60 -8.24 -8.10 -9.95
N SER A 61 -6.97 -8.36 -9.65
CA SER A 61 -6.58 -8.96 -8.36
C SER A 61 -6.86 -8.02 -7.19
N SER A 62 -6.69 -6.70 -7.34
CA SER A 62 -7.06 -5.69 -6.35
C SER A 62 -8.55 -5.77 -5.98
N PHE A 63 -9.42 -5.90 -6.99
CA PHE A 63 -10.86 -6.08 -6.75
C PHE A 63 -11.17 -7.37 -6.00
N LEU A 64 -10.60 -8.52 -6.42
CA LEU A 64 -10.82 -9.81 -5.75
C LEU A 64 -10.30 -9.79 -4.30
N LEU A 65 -9.15 -9.19 -4.07
CA LEU A 65 -8.59 -9.03 -2.72
C LEU A 65 -9.41 -8.05 -1.86
N SER A 66 -10.06 -7.06 -2.47
CA SER A 66 -11.00 -6.19 -1.76
C SER A 66 -12.25 -6.94 -1.32
N VAL A 67 -12.74 -7.90 -2.11
CA VAL A 67 -13.82 -8.81 -1.69
C VAL A 67 -13.35 -9.70 -0.53
N LEU A 68 -12.14 -10.26 -0.60
CA LEU A 68 -11.55 -11.04 0.49
C LEU A 68 -11.42 -10.22 1.79
N MET A 69 -11.02 -8.95 1.67
CA MET A 69 -10.98 -8.00 2.77
C MET A 69 -12.36 -7.86 3.42
N VAL A 70 -13.44 -7.65 2.65
CA VAL A 70 -14.80 -7.57 3.21
C VAL A 70 -15.18 -8.85 3.94
N ILE A 71 -14.85 -10.02 3.39
CA ILE A 71 -15.07 -11.31 4.04
C ILE A 71 -14.34 -11.39 5.38
N SER A 72 -13.14 -10.82 5.48
CA SER A 72 -12.39 -10.79 6.75
C SER A 72 -13.09 -9.97 7.84
N TYR A 73 -13.74 -8.85 7.47
CA TYR A 73 -14.56 -8.05 8.40
C TYR A 73 -15.85 -8.77 8.79
N LEU A 74 -16.49 -9.46 7.84
CA LEU A 74 -17.66 -10.32 8.11
C LEU A 74 -17.34 -11.44 9.10
N SER A 75 -16.13 -12.01 9.03
CA SER A 75 -15.71 -13.08 9.95
C SER A 75 -15.40 -12.57 11.37
N GLY A 76 -15.29 -11.26 11.57
CA GLY A 76 -14.88 -10.67 12.84
C GLY A 76 -13.43 -11.00 13.26
N ASN A 77 -12.62 -11.57 12.37
CA ASN A 77 -11.27 -12.01 12.69
C ASN A 77 -10.24 -10.94 12.30
N PHE A 78 -9.69 -10.25 13.31
CA PHE A 78 -8.72 -9.18 13.10
C PHE A 78 -7.43 -9.66 12.42
N TYR A 79 -6.96 -10.87 12.74
CA TYR A 79 -5.76 -11.44 12.10
C TYR A 79 -6.01 -11.78 10.62
N PHE A 80 -7.22 -12.21 10.27
CA PHE A 80 -7.59 -12.43 8.88
C PHE A 80 -7.66 -11.09 8.11
N ALA A 81 -8.13 -10.03 8.74
CA ALA A 81 -8.09 -8.69 8.16
C ALA A 81 -6.65 -8.21 7.95
N MET A 82 -5.73 -8.46 8.90
CA MET A 82 -4.30 -8.20 8.72
C MET A 82 -3.67 -9.04 7.59
N PHE A 83 -4.07 -10.29 7.45
CA PHE A 83 -3.62 -11.15 6.36
C PHE A 83 -4.10 -10.62 5.00
N SER A 84 -5.34 -10.16 4.89
CA SER A 84 -5.84 -9.52 3.66
C SER A 84 -5.06 -8.24 3.32
N LEU A 85 -4.59 -7.50 4.32
CA LEU A 85 -3.71 -6.34 4.13
C LEU A 85 -2.36 -6.75 3.51
N ILE A 86 -1.76 -7.86 3.98
CA ILE A 86 -0.51 -8.40 3.40
C ILE A 86 -0.72 -8.76 1.93
N LEU A 87 -1.82 -9.41 1.58
CA LEU A 87 -2.12 -9.78 0.20
C LEU A 87 -2.30 -8.57 -0.71
N LEU A 88 -3.01 -7.54 -0.25
CA LEU A 88 -3.14 -6.26 -0.96
C LEU A 88 -1.79 -5.55 -1.13
N ALA A 89 -0.93 -5.60 -0.11
CA ALA A 89 0.42 -5.05 -0.19
C ALA A 89 1.30 -5.85 -1.17
N ALA A 90 1.20 -7.17 -1.20
CA ALA A 90 1.91 -8.03 -2.15
C ALA A 90 1.49 -7.75 -3.59
N GLN A 91 0.18 -7.60 -3.83
CA GLN A 91 -0.35 -7.18 -5.14
C GLN A 91 0.21 -5.82 -5.55
N SER A 92 0.22 -4.84 -4.63
CA SER A 92 0.77 -3.50 -4.88
C SER A 92 2.28 -3.53 -5.16
N ALA A 93 3.04 -4.40 -4.51
CA ALA A 93 4.47 -4.58 -4.74
C ALA A 93 4.75 -5.11 -6.17
N ILE A 94 3.93 -6.04 -6.68
CA ILE A 94 4.05 -6.57 -8.05
C ILE A 94 3.63 -5.53 -9.09
N TYR A 95 2.59 -4.75 -8.79
CA TYR A 95 2.03 -3.74 -9.67
C TYR A 95 2.95 -2.52 -9.86
N SER A 96 3.68 -2.13 -8.81
CA SER A 96 4.43 -0.88 -8.72
C SER A 96 5.49 -0.69 -9.84
N PRO A 97 6.41 -1.62 -10.13
CA PRO A 97 7.41 -1.43 -11.18
C PRO A 97 6.78 -1.30 -12.58
N ALA A 98 5.71 -2.05 -12.86
CA ALA A 98 4.99 -1.95 -14.12
C ALA A 98 4.33 -0.57 -14.31
N LYS A 99 3.81 0.02 -13.23
CA LYS A 99 3.23 1.37 -13.20
C LYS A 99 4.26 2.43 -13.62
N PHE A 100 5.45 2.41 -13.00
CA PHE A 100 6.53 3.34 -13.35
C PHE A 100 7.12 3.06 -14.72
N GLY A 101 7.26 1.79 -15.09
CA GLY A 101 7.79 1.39 -16.40
C GLY A 101 6.89 1.79 -17.57
N LEU A 102 5.56 1.83 -17.39
CA LEU A 102 4.62 2.24 -18.43
C LEU A 102 4.72 3.75 -18.77
N ILE A 103 5.21 4.57 -17.84
CA ILE A 103 5.41 6.01 -18.09
C ILE A 103 6.37 6.26 -19.24
N ILE A 104 7.42 5.44 -19.36
CA ILE A 104 8.38 5.53 -20.47
C ILE A 104 7.67 5.29 -21.81
N ASP A 105 6.75 4.32 -21.84
CA ASP A 105 6.00 3.96 -23.06
C ASP A 105 5.00 5.06 -23.45
N ILE A 106 4.44 5.79 -22.48
CA ILE A 106 3.43 6.84 -22.71
C ILE A 106 4.08 8.20 -23.04
N TYR A 107 5.05 8.63 -22.25
CA TYR A 107 5.65 9.97 -22.32
C TYR A 107 6.96 10.00 -23.12
N GLY A 108 7.55 8.83 -23.40
CA GLY A 108 8.87 8.69 -24.01
C GLY A 108 10.02 9.13 -23.08
N LYS A 109 11.25 8.78 -23.45
CA LYS A 109 12.44 9.07 -22.64
C LYS A 109 12.66 10.57 -22.38
N LYS A 110 12.31 11.42 -23.33
CA LYS A 110 12.53 12.88 -23.25
C LYS A 110 11.69 13.53 -22.15
N ASN A 111 10.46 13.04 -21.92
CA ASN A 111 9.51 13.63 -20.99
C ASN A 111 9.33 12.76 -19.72
N LEU A 112 10.24 11.82 -19.48
CA LEU A 112 10.14 10.86 -18.37
C LEU A 112 10.07 11.55 -17.00
N SER A 113 10.84 12.61 -16.79
CA SER A 113 10.84 13.37 -15.53
C SER A 113 9.46 13.99 -15.26
N SER A 114 8.85 14.63 -16.25
CA SER A 114 7.49 15.20 -16.13
C SER A 114 6.43 14.12 -15.90
N GLY A 115 6.52 13.00 -16.62
CA GLY A 115 5.60 11.88 -16.43
C GLY A 115 5.67 11.28 -15.03
N ASN A 116 6.88 11.09 -14.50
CA ASN A 116 7.09 10.62 -13.12
C ASN A 116 6.59 11.64 -12.08
N ALA A 117 6.82 12.93 -12.30
CA ALA A 117 6.34 13.99 -11.41
C ALA A 117 4.81 13.99 -11.31
N ILE A 118 4.11 13.90 -12.44
CA ILE A 118 2.64 13.83 -12.48
C ILE A 118 2.14 12.57 -11.77
N LEU A 119 2.75 11.41 -12.03
CA LEU A 119 2.38 10.16 -11.38
C LEU A 119 2.56 10.22 -9.86
N GLN A 120 3.68 10.76 -9.40
CA GLN A 120 3.95 10.88 -7.96
C GLN A 120 3.01 11.89 -7.30
N ALA A 121 2.82 13.07 -7.88
CA ALA A 121 1.93 14.08 -7.35
C ALA A 121 0.48 13.55 -7.23
N SER A 122 -0.04 12.93 -8.29
CA SER A 122 -1.39 12.33 -8.27
C SER A 122 -1.50 11.19 -7.25
N SER A 123 -0.44 10.38 -7.08
CA SER A 123 -0.41 9.29 -6.09
C SER A 123 -0.44 9.84 -4.66
N ILE A 124 0.35 10.87 -4.36
CA ILE A 124 0.38 11.51 -3.04
C ILE A 124 -0.99 12.14 -2.72
N ILE A 125 -1.57 12.90 -3.64
CA ILE A 125 -2.90 13.50 -3.46
C ILE A 125 -3.94 12.42 -3.19
N ALA A 126 -3.94 11.32 -3.96
CA ALA A 126 -4.88 10.22 -3.77
C ALA A 126 -4.68 9.51 -2.41
N ILE A 127 -3.44 9.35 -1.94
CA ILE A 127 -3.14 8.77 -0.63
C ILE A 127 -3.67 9.67 0.49
N LEU A 128 -3.35 10.98 0.47
CA LEU A 128 -3.80 11.93 1.48
C LEU A 128 -5.33 12.02 1.51
N PHE A 129 -5.98 12.13 0.35
CA PHE A 129 -7.43 12.12 0.26
C PHE A 129 -8.03 10.83 0.82
N SER A 130 -7.43 9.66 0.52
CA SER A 130 -7.89 8.37 1.03
C SER A 130 -7.73 8.26 2.55
N ILE A 131 -6.64 8.78 3.12
CA ILE A 131 -6.44 8.79 4.58
C ILE A 131 -7.47 9.69 5.25
N ALA A 132 -7.62 10.92 4.77
CA ALA A 132 -8.56 11.88 5.33
C ALA A 132 -10.01 11.39 5.24
N SER A 133 -10.44 10.92 4.05
CA SER A 133 -11.80 10.43 3.85
C SER A 133 -12.10 9.16 4.67
N ALA A 134 -11.17 8.20 4.72
CA ALA A 134 -11.34 6.98 5.50
C ALA A 134 -11.42 7.28 7.01
N SER A 135 -10.58 8.20 7.51
CA SER A 135 -10.62 8.60 8.91
C SER A 135 -11.88 9.39 9.27
N PHE A 136 -12.31 10.30 8.40
CA PHE A 136 -13.56 11.05 8.58
C PHE A 136 -14.79 10.13 8.63
N VAL A 137 -14.91 9.23 7.66
CA VAL A 137 -16.03 8.28 7.60
C VAL A 137 -16.01 7.32 8.79
N PHE A 138 -14.82 6.85 9.19
CA PHE A 138 -14.65 6.01 10.38
C PHE A 138 -15.12 6.75 11.64
N GLU A 139 -14.61 7.94 11.91
CA GLU A 139 -14.93 8.70 13.12
C GLU A 139 -16.39 9.09 13.17
N SER A 140 -16.96 9.57 12.06
CA SER A 140 -18.37 9.90 11.96
C SER A 140 -19.27 8.69 12.24
N TYR A 141 -18.94 7.53 11.70
CA TYR A 141 -19.67 6.29 11.92
C TYR A 141 -19.50 5.77 13.36
N TYR A 142 -18.30 5.84 13.90
CA TYR A 142 -17.96 5.45 15.27
C TYR A 142 -18.80 6.24 16.29
N ASN A 143 -18.86 7.56 16.14
CA ASN A 143 -19.62 8.43 17.02
C ASN A 143 -21.15 8.28 16.83
N ALA A 144 -21.63 8.21 15.58
CA ALA A 144 -23.06 8.07 15.29
C ALA A 144 -23.68 6.76 15.84
N ASN A 145 -22.89 5.69 15.92
CA ASN A 145 -23.34 4.39 16.42
C ASN A 145 -22.91 4.10 17.86
N ASN A 146 -22.34 5.08 18.58
CA ASN A 146 -21.88 4.93 19.96
C ASN A 146 -20.95 3.73 20.16
N LEU A 147 -20.01 3.50 19.23
CA LEU A 147 -19.11 2.34 19.26
C LEU A 147 -18.04 2.41 20.37
N ALA A 148 -18.00 3.49 21.15
CA ALA A 148 -17.12 3.65 22.31
C ALA A 148 -17.34 2.61 23.41
N ILE A 149 -18.48 1.92 23.41
CA ILE A 149 -18.78 0.82 24.33
C ILE A 149 -18.06 -0.48 23.99
N LEU A 150 -17.57 -0.61 22.73
CA LEU A 150 -16.85 -1.79 22.26
C LEU A 150 -15.41 -1.74 22.73
N THR A 151 -14.96 -2.80 23.38
CA THR A 151 -13.64 -2.86 24.03
C THR A 151 -12.66 -3.78 23.31
N THR A 152 -13.14 -4.59 22.37
CA THR A 152 -12.29 -5.53 21.65
C THR A 152 -12.12 -5.12 20.18
N LYS A 153 -10.95 -5.45 19.62
CA LYS A 153 -10.64 -5.17 18.21
C LYS A 153 -11.54 -5.97 17.25
N GLU A 154 -12.00 -7.14 17.68
CA GLU A 154 -12.88 -8.02 16.91
C GLU A 154 -14.30 -7.45 16.83
N GLU A 155 -14.84 -6.96 17.94
CA GLU A 155 -16.16 -6.30 17.98
C GLU A 155 -16.16 -5.03 17.12
N LEU A 156 -15.14 -4.19 17.28
CA LEU A 156 -15.04 -2.95 16.51
C LEU A 156 -14.83 -3.24 15.02
N LEU A 157 -14.02 -4.27 14.67
CA LEU A 157 -13.84 -4.71 13.28
C LEU A 157 -15.18 -5.07 12.63
N THR A 158 -16.00 -5.86 13.33
CA THR A 158 -17.32 -6.28 12.84
C THR A 158 -18.29 -5.09 12.75
N ALA A 159 -18.25 -4.20 13.74
CA ALA A 159 -19.13 -3.04 13.78
C ALA A 159 -18.89 -2.08 12.61
N ILE A 160 -17.66 -1.91 12.15
CA ILE A 160 -17.35 -1.02 11.02
C ILE A 160 -17.45 -1.70 9.65
N LEU A 161 -17.92 -2.94 9.58
CA LEU A 161 -18.14 -3.66 8.31
C LEU A 161 -18.88 -2.82 7.24
N PRO A 162 -19.95 -2.07 7.55
CA PRO A 162 -20.64 -1.27 6.54
C PRO A 162 -19.74 -0.27 5.81
N LEU A 163 -18.69 0.22 6.46
CA LEU A 163 -17.73 1.14 5.84
C LEU A 163 -16.88 0.47 4.75
N THR A 164 -16.66 -0.84 4.87
CA THR A 164 -15.88 -1.59 3.89
C THR A 164 -16.59 -1.77 2.57
N TYR A 165 -17.93 -1.74 2.56
CA TYR A 165 -18.71 -1.85 1.33
C TYR A 165 -18.47 -0.68 0.36
N TYR A 166 -18.09 0.51 0.86
CA TYR A 166 -17.75 1.64 -0.01
C TYR A 166 -16.43 1.45 -0.77
N ILE A 167 -15.56 0.53 -0.31
CA ILE A 167 -14.30 0.22 -0.98
C ILE A 167 -14.53 -0.61 -2.24
N LEU A 168 -15.55 -1.49 -2.25
CA LEU A 168 -15.82 -2.38 -3.39
C LEU A 168 -16.16 -1.64 -4.69
N PRO A 169 -17.06 -0.64 -4.71
CA PRO A 169 -17.32 0.16 -5.91
C PRO A 169 -16.07 0.88 -6.44
N VAL A 170 -15.22 1.39 -5.53
CA VAL A 170 -13.98 2.07 -5.92
C VAL A 170 -13.00 1.09 -6.57
N ALA A 171 -12.82 -0.09 -5.98
CA ALA A 171 -11.97 -1.15 -6.55
C ALA A 171 -12.53 -1.69 -7.88
N PHE A 172 -13.85 -1.79 -8.00
CA PHE A 172 -14.50 -2.17 -9.25
C PHE A 172 -14.30 -1.11 -10.34
N LEU A 173 -14.43 0.18 -10.00
CA LEU A 173 -14.16 1.28 -10.93
C LEU A 173 -12.70 1.30 -11.37
N GLU A 174 -11.75 1.06 -10.45
CA GLU A 174 -10.32 0.91 -10.80
C GLU A 174 -10.14 -0.20 -11.83
N MET A 175 -10.73 -1.37 -11.60
CA MET A 175 -10.68 -2.51 -12.51
C MET A 175 -11.28 -2.15 -13.88
N LEU A 176 -12.44 -1.51 -13.91
CA LEU A 176 -13.13 -1.12 -15.14
C LEU A 176 -12.32 -0.09 -15.94
N ILE A 177 -11.83 0.95 -15.27
CA ILE A 177 -11.00 2.00 -15.88
C ILE A 177 -9.71 1.38 -16.45
N SER A 178 -9.03 0.55 -15.67
CA SER A 178 -7.82 -0.15 -16.10
C SER A 178 -8.08 -0.99 -17.36
N PHE A 179 -9.18 -1.71 -17.40
CA PHE A 179 -9.54 -2.54 -18.55
C PHE A 179 -9.88 -1.70 -19.79
N LEU A 180 -10.64 -0.62 -19.65
CA LEU A 180 -11.09 0.21 -20.77
C LEU A 180 -9.97 1.09 -21.35
N PHE A 181 -9.17 1.71 -20.49
CA PHE A 181 -8.17 2.69 -20.91
C PHE A 181 -6.83 2.05 -21.23
N LEU A 182 -6.31 1.14 -20.41
CA LEU A 182 -5.02 0.53 -20.67
C LEU A 182 -5.01 -0.34 -21.93
N ARG A 183 -6.14 -0.93 -22.31
CA ARG A 183 -6.25 -1.65 -23.60
C ARG A 183 -5.95 -0.77 -24.82
N ARG A 184 -6.24 0.53 -24.74
CA ARG A 184 -6.02 1.50 -25.83
C ARG A 184 -4.59 2.06 -25.87
N VAL A 185 -3.80 1.85 -24.82
CA VAL A 185 -2.40 2.33 -24.78
C VAL A 185 -1.56 1.44 -25.68
N ASN A 186 -0.90 2.05 -26.67
CA ASN A 186 0.10 1.37 -27.47
C ASN A 186 1.41 1.29 -26.67
N THR A 187 1.90 0.09 -26.42
CA THR A 187 3.18 -0.14 -25.75
C THR A 187 4.19 -0.66 -26.78
N THR A 188 5.41 -0.16 -26.71
CA THR A 188 6.55 -0.65 -27.50
C THR A 188 7.14 -1.94 -26.92
N TYR A 189 6.26 -2.81 -26.40
CA TYR A 189 6.70 -4.04 -25.77
C TYR A 189 7.31 -5.01 -26.80
N THR A 190 8.61 -5.24 -26.65
CA THR A 190 9.30 -6.35 -27.29
C THR A 190 9.46 -7.47 -26.26
N LYS A 191 8.88 -8.64 -26.54
CA LYS A 191 9.00 -9.80 -25.66
C LYS A 191 10.47 -10.17 -25.46
N ASN A 192 10.95 -10.04 -24.23
CA ASN A 192 12.34 -10.35 -23.93
C ASN A 192 12.45 -11.85 -23.58
N GLU A 193 12.61 -12.68 -24.63
CA GLU A 193 12.65 -14.15 -24.50
C GLU A 193 13.93 -14.65 -23.78
N THR A 194 14.96 -13.82 -23.73
CA THR A 194 16.24 -14.16 -23.10
C THR A 194 16.23 -14.03 -21.58
N LEU A 195 15.24 -13.34 -21.00
CA LEU A 195 15.10 -13.21 -19.56
C LEU A 195 14.49 -14.49 -18.98
N THR A 196 15.33 -15.34 -18.44
CA THR A 196 14.95 -16.51 -17.65
C THR A 196 15.22 -16.26 -16.18
N LEU A 197 14.21 -16.50 -15.34
CA LEU A 197 14.38 -16.43 -13.90
C LEU A 197 14.88 -17.78 -13.41
N ASP A 198 16.16 -17.85 -13.04
CA ASP A 198 16.67 -19.02 -12.35
C ASP A 198 16.15 -19.03 -10.92
N LYS A 199 15.27 -19.98 -10.61
CA LYS A 199 14.69 -20.16 -9.27
C LYS A 199 15.79 -20.36 -8.21
N ASN A 200 16.88 -21.01 -8.54
CA ASN A 200 17.99 -21.22 -7.61
C ASN A 200 18.72 -19.91 -7.27
N GLU A 201 18.88 -19.01 -8.24
CA GLU A 201 19.51 -17.70 -8.00
C GLU A 201 18.60 -16.80 -7.18
N LEU A 202 17.27 -16.91 -7.36
CA LEU A 202 16.28 -16.15 -6.61
C LEU A 202 16.26 -16.57 -5.14
N PHE A 203 16.18 -17.87 -4.86
CA PHE A 203 16.18 -18.41 -3.49
C PHE A 203 17.53 -18.23 -2.78
N LYS A 204 18.65 -18.22 -3.49
CA LYS A 204 19.97 -17.94 -2.93
C LYS A 204 20.27 -16.44 -2.72
N GLY A 205 19.34 -15.56 -3.07
CA GLY A 205 19.52 -14.11 -2.92
C GLY A 205 20.57 -13.49 -3.85
N LYS A 206 21.12 -14.25 -4.81
CA LYS A 206 22.17 -13.77 -5.73
C LYS A 206 21.72 -12.56 -6.57
N LEU A 207 20.48 -12.56 -7.04
CA LEU A 207 19.92 -11.43 -7.80
C LEU A 207 19.77 -10.19 -6.93
N LEU A 208 19.37 -10.37 -5.67
CA LEU A 208 19.26 -9.27 -4.70
C LEU A 208 20.66 -8.70 -4.39
N SER A 209 21.65 -9.57 -4.11
CA SER A 209 23.04 -9.17 -3.87
C SER A 209 23.60 -8.38 -5.05
N LYS A 210 23.44 -8.88 -6.28
CA LYS A 210 23.89 -8.20 -7.49
C LYS A 210 23.23 -6.82 -7.69
N ASN A 211 21.94 -6.71 -7.41
CA ASN A 211 21.23 -5.44 -7.48
C ASN A 211 21.76 -4.44 -6.43
N ILE A 212 22.01 -4.92 -5.20
CA ILE A 212 22.58 -4.13 -4.12
C ILE A 212 24.00 -3.68 -4.50
N GLU A 213 24.85 -4.57 -4.98
CA GLU A 213 26.21 -4.23 -5.46
C GLU A 213 26.17 -3.16 -6.56
N THR A 214 25.24 -3.26 -7.51
CA THR A 214 25.06 -2.27 -8.58
C THR A 214 24.67 -0.90 -8.04
N ILE A 215 23.79 -0.85 -7.03
CA ILE A 215 23.40 0.41 -6.37
C ILE A 215 24.60 1.03 -5.65
N PHE A 216 25.36 0.23 -4.91
CA PHE A 216 26.48 0.71 -4.12
C PHE A 216 27.79 0.92 -4.93
N ALA A 217 27.84 0.48 -6.19
CA ALA A 217 28.95 0.78 -7.10
C ALA A 217 29.01 2.25 -7.53
N ASN A 218 27.89 3.00 -7.42
CA ASN A 218 27.85 4.42 -7.75
C ASN A 218 27.56 5.27 -6.52
N ASN A 219 28.53 6.09 -6.11
CA ASN A 219 28.42 6.91 -4.90
C ASN A 219 27.22 7.86 -4.90
N ILE A 220 26.82 8.42 -6.06
CA ILE A 220 25.68 9.35 -6.15
C ILE A 220 24.37 8.59 -5.91
N ILE A 221 24.24 7.43 -6.55
CA ILE A 221 23.04 6.57 -6.37
C ILE A 221 22.97 6.06 -4.94
N SER A 222 24.10 5.59 -4.39
CA SER A 222 24.24 5.11 -3.02
C SER A 222 23.80 6.14 -2.01
N LEU A 223 24.34 7.37 -2.12
CA LEU A 223 24.02 8.46 -1.20
C LEU A 223 22.53 8.86 -1.29
N SER A 224 21.98 8.88 -2.50
CA SER A 224 20.57 9.17 -2.73
C SER A 224 19.66 8.10 -2.11
N VAL A 225 20.00 6.82 -2.26
CA VAL A 225 19.25 5.70 -1.67
C VAL A 225 19.31 5.76 -0.15
N ILE A 226 20.50 5.99 0.43
CA ILE A 226 20.68 6.10 1.89
C ILE A 226 19.85 7.29 2.43
N GLY A 227 19.99 8.47 1.82
CA GLY A 227 19.25 9.66 2.25
C GLY A 227 17.72 9.45 2.20
N LEU A 228 17.22 8.85 1.13
CA LEU A 228 15.81 8.53 0.98
C LEU A 228 15.35 7.48 2.01
N SER A 229 16.20 6.47 2.29
CA SER A 229 15.90 5.43 3.30
C SER A 229 15.81 6.01 4.71
N VAL A 230 16.72 6.93 5.07
CA VAL A 230 16.67 7.63 6.37
C VAL A 230 15.43 8.49 6.46
N PHE A 231 15.10 9.28 5.42
CA PHE A 231 13.89 10.09 5.38
C PHE A 231 12.63 9.27 5.61
N TRP A 232 12.47 8.17 4.87
CA TRP A 232 11.31 7.29 5.02
C TRP A 232 11.31 6.56 6.36
N GLY A 233 12.48 6.15 6.88
CA GLY A 233 12.61 5.51 8.18
C GLY A 233 12.13 6.41 9.32
N VAL A 234 12.60 7.66 9.35
CA VAL A 234 12.17 8.67 10.34
C VAL A 234 10.68 8.96 10.20
N SER A 235 10.18 9.13 8.96
CA SER A 235 8.76 9.38 8.73
C SER A 235 7.88 8.24 9.23
N GLN A 236 8.26 6.98 9.01
CA GLN A 236 7.50 5.83 9.52
C GLN A 236 7.54 5.71 11.04
N ALA A 237 8.69 6.01 11.67
CA ALA A 237 8.79 6.03 13.13
C ALA A 237 7.87 7.11 13.74
N LEU A 238 7.86 8.31 13.17
CA LEU A 238 6.95 9.39 13.61
C LEU A 238 5.48 8.98 13.44
N MET A 239 5.10 8.42 12.29
CA MET A 239 3.74 7.95 12.05
C MET A 239 3.28 6.84 13.00
N ALA A 240 4.21 6.04 13.52
CA ALA A 240 3.87 4.99 14.48
C ALA A 240 3.64 5.54 15.90
N VAL A 241 4.43 6.53 16.32
CA VAL A 241 4.41 7.08 17.68
C VAL A 241 3.42 8.23 17.82
N PHE A 242 3.27 9.05 16.79
CA PHE A 242 2.48 10.28 16.82
C PHE A 242 1.02 10.09 17.32
N PRO A 243 0.26 9.08 16.86
CA PRO A 243 -1.10 8.87 17.36
C PRO A 243 -1.18 8.61 18.87
N SER A 244 -0.24 7.84 19.43
CA SER A 244 -0.18 7.58 20.86
C SER A 244 0.17 8.83 21.65
N TYR A 245 1.15 9.60 21.16
CA TYR A 245 1.53 10.88 21.78
C TYR A 245 0.35 11.85 21.83
N VAL A 246 -0.38 12.00 20.72
CA VAL A 246 -1.52 12.92 20.64
C VAL A 246 -2.65 12.49 21.59
N LYS A 247 -2.91 11.18 21.68
CA LYS A 247 -3.91 10.62 22.58
C LYS A 247 -3.56 10.83 24.05
N GLU A 248 -2.32 10.52 24.44
CA GLU A 248 -1.90 10.56 25.86
C GLU A 248 -1.59 11.97 26.37
N TYR A 249 -0.93 12.79 25.57
CA TYR A 249 -0.45 14.11 26.03
C TYR A 249 -1.36 15.26 25.62
N LEU A 250 -2.06 15.17 24.49
CA LEU A 250 -2.97 16.22 24.02
C LEU A 250 -4.45 15.90 24.29
N GLY A 251 -4.77 14.68 24.73
CA GLY A 251 -6.13 14.25 25.02
C GLY A 251 -7.04 14.16 23.78
N ILE A 252 -6.46 14.16 22.57
CA ILE A 252 -7.23 14.08 21.31
C ILE A 252 -7.49 12.63 20.98
N THR A 253 -8.77 12.25 20.95
CA THR A 253 -9.23 10.87 20.67
C THR A 253 -9.89 10.74 19.30
N ASP A 254 -10.06 11.83 18.57
CA ASP A 254 -10.63 11.88 17.23
C ASP A 254 -9.58 11.48 16.18
N VAL A 255 -9.80 10.32 15.52
CA VAL A 255 -8.84 9.80 14.53
C VAL A 255 -8.79 10.64 13.24
N PHE A 256 -9.85 11.38 12.93
CA PHE A 256 -9.83 12.27 11.78
C PHE A 256 -8.89 13.47 12.03
N MET A 257 -8.93 14.05 13.24
CA MET A 257 -7.99 15.10 13.62
C MET A 257 -6.53 14.61 13.61
N ILE A 258 -6.29 13.39 14.11
CA ILE A 258 -4.93 12.83 14.20
C ILE A 258 -4.34 12.50 12.82
N ASN A 259 -5.14 11.97 11.92
CA ASN A 259 -4.68 11.59 10.58
C ASN A 259 -4.73 12.76 9.57
N GLY A 260 -5.35 13.87 9.93
CA GLY A 260 -5.47 15.08 9.10
C GLY A 260 -4.38 16.13 9.35
N VAL A 261 -3.59 15.96 10.41
CA VAL A 261 -2.44 16.78 10.75
C VAL A 261 -1.17 16.14 10.20
#